data_6c3e8dc4406ea4f081cdd469a3a4f33a
#
_entry.id   6c3e8dc4406ea4f081cdd469a3a4f33a
#
_cell.length_a   1.000
_cell.length_b   1.000
_cell.length_c   1.000
_cell.angle_alpha   90.00
_cell.angle_beta   90.00
_cell.angle_gamma   90.00
#
_symmetry.space_group_name_H-M   'P 1'
#
loop_
_entity.id
_entity.type
_entity.pdbx_description
1 polymer ?
#
loop_
_entity_poly.entity_id
_entity_poly.type
_entity_poly.pdbx_seq_one_letter_code
_entity_poly.pdbx_strand_id
1 'polypeptide(L)'
;MSLMTAPAVTAPDPAPVAADPPPFFTAHVFVCCNRRPDGHKRGSCAARGSEDLRDYMKARAKEIGLKGIRVNMAGCLDRCEFGPTMVIYPEGVWYSPQTRADVDEILTAHLVAGGRATRLMLTERDAPPPKT
;
A
#
# COMPACT_ATOMS: atom_id res chain seq x y z
N MET A 1 -14.27 28.39 16.44
CA MET A 1 -14.58 28.20 15.79
C MET A 1 -14.81 27.71 15.09
N SER A 2 -14.99 27.59 14.67
CA SER A 2 -15.36 27.15 13.92
C SER A 2 -15.42 26.72 13.23
N LEU A 3 -15.46 26.43 13.03
CA LEU A 3 -15.69 26.01 12.36
C LEU A 3 -15.84 25.80 11.49
N MET A 4 -15.44 25.85 11.15
CA MET A 4 -15.80 25.69 10.36
C MET A 4 -16.13 25.00 9.84
N THR A 5 -16.18 25.04 9.87
CA THR A 5 -17.04 24.15 9.26
C THR A 5 -16.92 24.18 7.84
N ALA A 6 -16.31 23.26 7.41
CA ALA A 6 -16.49 22.87 6.07
C ALA A 6 -17.94 22.95 5.81
N PRO A 7 -18.32 23.61 4.78
CA PRO A 7 -19.65 23.51 4.36
C PRO A 7 -19.94 22.06 4.30
N ALA A 8 -20.80 21.74 5.06
CA ALA A 8 -21.30 20.46 5.04
C ALA A 8 -21.53 20.12 3.61
N VAL A 9 -20.84 19.15 3.22
CA VAL A 9 -21.29 18.45 2.08
C VAL A 9 -22.65 17.99 2.48
N THR A 10 -23.62 18.73 2.09
CA THR A 10 -24.94 18.28 2.37
C THR A 10 -25.24 17.17 1.40
N ALA A 11 -24.79 16.04 1.75
CA ALA A 11 -25.25 14.86 1.07
C ALA A 11 -26.62 14.53 1.64
N PRO A 12 -27.54 14.06 0.83
CA PRO A 12 -28.74 13.45 1.37
C PRO A 12 -28.36 12.29 2.28
N ASP A 13 -29.17 11.98 3.24
CA ASP A 13 -28.93 10.83 4.08
C ASP A 13 -28.74 9.61 3.19
N PRO A 14 -27.67 8.87 3.41
CA PRO A 14 -27.43 7.69 2.60
C PRO A 14 -28.54 6.67 2.80
N ALA A 15 -28.93 6.02 1.71
CA ALA A 15 -29.88 4.93 1.81
C ALA A 15 -29.28 3.85 2.69
N PRO A 16 -30.09 3.21 3.53
CA PRO A 16 -29.57 2.12 4.34
C PRO A 16 -29.06 1.00 3.43
N VAL A 17 -27.83 0.59 3.68
CA VAL A 17 -27.22 -0.52 2.99
C VAL A 17 -27.02 -1.63 4.00
N ALA A 18 -27.65 -2.78 3.75
CA ALA A 18 -27.55 -3.90 4.68
C ALA A 18 -26.12 -4.43 4.77
N ALA A 19 -25.38 -4.34 3.68
CA ALA A 19 -23.98 -4.77 3.63
C ALA A 19 -23.33 -4.16 2.41
N ASP A 20 -22.04 -3.93 2.50
CA ASP A 20 -21.26 -3.52 1.35
C ASP A 20 -21.18 -4.67 0.35
N PRO A 21 -21.08 -4.36 -0.95
CA PRO A 21 -20.79 -5.42 -1.89
C PRO A 21 -19.42 -6.04 -1.57
N PRO A 22 -19.22 -7.33 -1.88
CA PRO A 22 -17.92 -7.93 -1.64
C PRO A 22 -16.84 -7.22 -2.44
N PRO A 23 -15.62 -7.11 -1.93
CA PRO A 23 -14.53 -6.50 -2.67
C PRO A 23 -14.34 -7.19 -4.02
N PHE A 24 -14.10 -6.40 -5.05
CA PHE A 24 -13.85 -6.94 -6.38
C PHE A 24 -12.59 -7.80 -6.39
N PHE A 25 -11.55 -7.35 -5.71
CA PHE A 25 -10.33 -8.15 -5.51
C PHE A 25 -10.26 -8.59 -4.06
N THR A 26 -9.76 -9.81 -3.84
CA THR A 26 -9.53 -10.32 -2.49
C THR A 26 -8.48 -9.50 -1.77
N ALA A 27 -7.44 -9.09 -2.49
CA ALA A 27 -6.44 -8.19 -1.95
C ALA A 27 -5.98 -7.24 -3.05
N HIS A 28 -5.72 -6.01 -2.69
CA HIS A 28 -5.26 -5.00 -3.61
C HIS A 28 -3.97 -4.39 -3.05
N VAL A 29 -2.88 -4.59 -3.77
CA VAL A 29 -1.56 -4.13 -3.36
C VAL A 29 -1.22 -2.87 -4.15
N PHE A 30 -0.84 -1.82 -3.43
CA PHE A 30 -0.36 -0.59 -4.04
C PHE A 30 1.11 -0.42 -3.70
N VAL A 31 1.95 -0.35 -4.71
CA VAL A 31 3.39 -0.17 -4.54
C VAL A 31 3.73 1.24 -4.99
N CYS A 32 4.30 2.02 -4.09
CA CYS A 32 4.69 3.39 -4.41
C CYS A 32 5.83 3.36 -5.44
N CYS A 33 5.57 3.94 -6.59
CA CYS A 33 6.58 4.05 -7.65
C CYS A 33 6.83 5.53 -7.99
N ASN A 34 6.57 6.41 -7.03
CA ASN A 34 6.78 7.82 -7.21
C ASN A 34 8.27 8.12 -7.36
N ARG A 35 8.60 8.98 -8.31
CA ARG A 35 9.98 9.39 -8.57
C ARG A 35 10.15 10.87 -8.29
N ARG A 36 11.17 11.20 -7.51
CA ARG A 36 11.56 12.56 -7.24
C ARG A 36 12.95 12.80 -7.82
N PRO A 37 13.34 14.08 -8.02
CA PRO A 37 14.69 14.37 -8.48
C PRO A 37 15.73 13.72 -7.57
N ASP A 38 16.85 13.33 -8.17
CA ASP A 38 17.95 12.76 -7.41
C ASP A 38 18.42 13.79 -6.38
N GLY A 39 18.72 13.28 -5.18
CA GLY A 39 19.14 14.14 -4.08
C GLY A 39 18.00 14.78 -3.30
N HIS A 40 16.75 14.54 -3.69
CA HIS A 40 15.63 15.03 -2.90
C HIS A 40 15.69 14.43 -1.49
N LYS A 41 15.47 15.25 -0.48
CA LYS A 41 15.66 14.83 0.91
C LYS A 41 14.76 13.66 1.33
N ARG A 42 13.59 13.54 0.75
CA ARG A 42 12.69 12.39 1.03
C ARG A 42 13.06 11.17 0.19
N GLY A 43 13.88 11.35 -0.85
CA GLY A 43 14.14 10.30 -1.79
C GLY A 43 12.92 9.94 -2.59
N SER A 44 12.94 8.80 -3.26
CA SER A 44 11.76 8.30 -3.96
C SER A 44 11.76 6.78 -3.94
N CYS A 45 10.58 6.19 -3.90
CA CYS A 45 10.46 4.74 -3.92
C CYS A 45 10.94 4.18 -5.25
N ALA A 46 10.71 4.89 -6.36
CA ALA A 46 11.22 4.46 -7.66
C ALA A 46 12.75 4.39 -7.67
N ALA A 47 13.43 5.39 -7.08
CA ALA A 47 14.88 5.40 -7.01
C ALA A 47 15.42 4.28 -6.11
N ARG A 48 14.58 3.74 -5.24
CA ARG A 48 14.93 2.63 -4.35
C ARG A 48 14.55 1.26 -4.94
N GLY A 49 14.15 1.22 -6.21
CA GLY A 49 13.89 -0.03 -6.90
C GLY A 49 12.47 -0.57 -6.77
N SER A 50 11.53 0.26 -6.38
CA SER A 50 10.14 -0.20 -6.18
C SER A 50 9.48 -0.75 -7.42
N GLU A 51 9.81 -0.20 -8.60
CA GLU A 51 9.22 -0.69 -9.85
C GLU A 51 9.62 -2.13 -10.12
N ASP A 52 10.88 -2.48 -9.91
CA ASP A 52 11.33 -3.85 -10.07
C ASP A 52 10.64 -4.78 -9.09
N LEU A 53 10.51 -4.35 -7.84
CA LEU A 53 9.85 -5.15 -6.81
C LEU A 53 8.37 -5.34 -7.11
N ARG A 54 7.72 -4.31 -7.62
CA ARG A 54 6.32 -4.40 -8.02
C ARG A 54 6.14 -5.38 -9.18
N ASP A 55 6.99 -5.26 -10.20
CA ASP A 55 6.90 -6.13 -11.36
C ASP A 55 7.18 -7.58 -10.96
N TYR A 56 8.16 -7.78 -10.11
CA TYR A 56 8.47 -9.11 -9.58
C TYR A 56 7.28 -9.69 -8.81
N MET A 57 6.69 -8.89 -7.93
CA MET A 57 5.54 -9.34 -7.12
C MET A 57 4.36 -9.74 -7.99
N LYS A 58 4.07 -8.93 -9.00
CA LYS A 58 2.96 -9.22 -9.91
C LYS A 58 3.21 -10.53 -10.66
N ALA A 59 4.40 -10.71 -11.20
CA ALA A 59 4.75 -11.92 -11.94
C ALA A 59 4.74 -13.13 -11.02
N ARG A 60 5.29 -13.00 -9.82
CA ARG A 60 5.38 -14.10 -8.88
C ARG A 60 4.01 -14.52 -8.36
N ALA A 61 3.13 -13.56 -8.09
CA ALA A 61 1.76 -13.87 -7.67
C ALA A 61 1.03 -14.70 -8.73
N LYS A 62 1.22 -14.33 -10.00
CA LYS A 62 0.63 -15.07 -11.10
C LYS A 62 1.23 -16.46 -11.20
N GLU A 63 2.54 -16.57 -11.04
CA GLU A 63 3.27 -17.84 -11.15
C GLU A 63 2.82 -18.85 -10.10
N ILE A 64 2.59 -18.40 -8.86
CA ILE A 64 2.14 -19.29 -7.79
C ILE A 64 0.62 -19.48 -7.78
N GLY A 65 -0.08 -18.88 -8.73
CA GLY A 65 -1.50 -19.13 -8.92
C GLY A 65 -2.44 -18.37 -8.01
N LEU A 66 -2.00 -17.27 -7.43
CA LEU A 66 -2.89 -16.45 -6.62
C LEU A 66 -3.94 -15.79 -7.48
N LYS A 67 -5.19 -15.86 -7.04
CA LYS A 67 -6.33 -15.28 -7.75
C LYS A 67 -6.96 -14.20 -6.90
N GLY A 68 -7.61 -13.23 -7.57
CA GLY A 68 -8.26 -12.15 -6.86
C GLY A 68 -7.30 -11.13 -6.29
N ILE A 69 -6.04 -11.16 -6.71
CA ILE A 69 -5.00 -10.25 -6.24
C ILE A 69 -4.65 -9.26 -7.34
N ARG A 70 -4.63 -8.00 -7.02
CA ARG A 70 -4.21 -6.97 -7.95
C ARG A 70 -2.98 -6.25 -7.38
N VAL A 71 -1.91 -6.15 -8.17
CA VAL A 71 -0.70 -5.43 -7.78
C VAL A 71 -0.54 -4.23 -8.69
N ASN A 72 -0.72 -3.05 -8.14
CA ASN A 72 -0.69 -1.81 -8.89
C ASN A 72 0.48 -0.93 -8.51
N MET A 73 0.96 -0.17 -9.50
CA MET A 73 1.82 0.98 -9.20
C MET A 73 0.95 2.11 -8.66
N ALA A 74 1.50 2.87 -7.75
CA ALA A 74 0.84 4.04 -7.20
C ALA A 74 1.80 5.22 -7.21
N GLY A 75 1.27 6.42 -7.13
CA GLY A 75 2.06 7.61 -6.87
C GLY A 75 2.50 7.63 -5.41
N CYS A 76 2.89 8.80 -4.93
CA CYS A 76 3.38 8.92 -3.57
C CYS A 76 2.33 8.48 -2.55
N LEU A 77 2.70 7.53 -1.70
CA LEU A 77 1.86 7.07 -0.60
C LEU A 77 2.22 7.76 0.72
N ASP A 78 3.08 8.78 0.63
CA ASP A 78 3.48 9.66 1.73
C ASP A 78 4.28 8.98 2.83
N ARG A 79 4.93 7.87 2.51
CA ARG A 79 5.86 7.18 3.41
C ARG A 79 7.18 6.88 2.69
N CYS A 80 7.59 7.79 1.79
CA CYS A 80 8.76 7.57 0.95
C CYS A 80 10.06 7.47 1.74
N GLU A 81 10.11 8.07 2.92
CA GLU A 81 11.29 8.00 3.79
C GLU A 81 11.60 6.57 4.19
N PHE A 82 10.61 5.72 4.17
CA PHE A 82 10.72 4.32 4.57
C PHE A 82 10.64 3.38 3.37
N GLY A 83 10.80 3.94 2.16
CA GLY A 83 10.63 3.19 0.91
C GLY A 83 11.74 2.17 0.66
N PRO A 84 11.51 1.25 -0.25
CA PRO A 84 10.26 1.16 -1.01
C PRO A 84 9.09 0.83 -0.11
N THR A 85 7.92 1.41 -0.39
CA THR A 85 6.73 1.17 0.43
C THR A 85 5.62 0.55 -0.39
N MET A 86 4.87 -0.33 0.26
CA MET A 86 3.64 -0.87 -0.30
C MET A 86 2.60 -1.01 0.79
N VAL A 87 1.34 -0.99 0.39
CA VAL A 87 0.22 -1.22 1.29
C VAL A 87 -0.70 -2.25 0.68
N ILE A 88 -1.24 -3.13 1.51
CA ILE A 88 -2.14 -4.19 1.07
C ILE A 88 -3.50 -3.98 1.71
N TYR A 89 -4.54 -3.83 0.88
CA TYR A 89 -5.91 -3.74 1.33
C TYR A 89 -6.65 -5.03 1.03
N PRO A 90 -7.69 -5.36 1.77
CA PRO A 90 -8.46 -4.49 2.66
C PRO A 90 -7.86 -4.26 4.04
N GLU A 91 -6.81 -4.97 4.43
CA GLU A 91 -6.28 -4.88 5.79
C GLU A 91 -5.58 -3.54 6.07
N GLY A 92 -5.04 -2.90 5.04
CA GLY A 92 -4.32 -1.66 5.20
C GLY A 92 -2.95 -1.84 5.86
N VAL A 93 -2.32 -2.97 5.62
CA VAL A 93 -1.01 -3.27 6.21
C VAL A 93 0.10 -2.76 5.31
N TRP A 94 1.04 -2.04 5.90
CA TRP A 94 2.15 -1.43 5.21
C TRP A 94 3.42 -2.24 5.35
N TYR A 95 4.16 -2.37 4.25
CA TYR A 95 5.43 -3.09 4.22
C TYR A 95 6.51 -2.28 3.52
N SER A 96 7.76 -2.57 3.85
CA SER A 96 8.91 -1.99 3.17
C SER A 96 9.85 -3.11 2.72
N PRO A 97 9.53 -3.76 1.59
CA PRO A 97 10.43 -4.78 1.06
C PRO A 97 11.66 -4.14 0.44
N GLN A 98 12.83 -4.70 0.69
CA GLN A 98 14.08 -4.18 0.15
C GLN A 98 14.59 -5.04 -0.99
N THR A 99 14.19 -6.31 -1.04
CA THR A 99 14.67 -7.27 -2.02
C THR A 99 13.53 -8.11 -2.54
N ARG A 100 13.82 -8.87 -3.60
CA ARG A 100 12.83 -9.81 -4.13
C ARG A 100 12.51 -10.90 -3.12
N ALA A 101 13.49 -11.31 -2.30
CA ALA A 101 13.24 -12.27 -1.24
C ALA A 101 12.24 -11.73 -0.22
N ASP A 102 12.32 -10.43 0.07
CA ASP A 102 11.34 -9.78 0.95
C ASP A 102 9.94 -9.81 0.35
N VAL A 103 9.84 -9.60 -0.97
CA VAL A 103 8.56 -9.69 -1.67
C VAL A 103 8.00 -11.11 -1.57
N ASP A 104 8.84 -12.13 -1.75
CA ASP A 104 8.40 -13.52 -1.60
C ASP A 104 7.90 -13.79 -0.19
N GLU A 105 8.56 -13.24 0.81
CA GLU A 105 8.12 -13.38 2.20
C GLU A 105 6.74 -12.77 2.42
N ILE A 106 6.50 -11.57 1.87
CA ILE A 106 5.19 -10.92 1.96
C ILE A 106 4.12 -11.74 1.23
N LEU A 107 4.43 -12.22 0.04
CA LEU A 107 3.49 -13.05 -0.71
C LEU A 107 3.09 -14.29 0.09
N THR A 108 4.07 -14.98 0.65
CA THR A 108 3.83 -16.23 1.37
C THR A 108 3.11 -15.98 2.69
N ALA A 109 3.60 -15.02 3.49
CA ALA A 109 3.07 -14.81 4.83
C ALA A 109 1.71 -14.11 4.82
N HIS A 110 1.53 -13.15 3.92
CA HIS A 110 0.33 -12.32 3.92
C HIS A 110 -0.73 -12.80 2.93
N LEU A 111 -0.35 -12.95 1.67
CA LEU A 111 -1.32 -13.24 0.62
C LEU A 111 -1.68 -14.73 0.53
N VAL A 112 -0.75 -15.61 0.83
CA VAL A 112 -1.03 -17.05 0.81
C VAL A 112 -1.55 -17.53 2.15
N ALA A 113 -0.84 -17.22 3.23
CA ALA A 113 -1.17 -17.75 4.56
C ALA A 113 -2.19 -16.90 5.33
N GLY A 114 -2.47 -15.69 4.87
CA GLY A 114 -3.42 -14.81 5.57
C GLY A 114 -2.87 -14.19 6.85
N GLY A 115 -1.56 -14.27 7.06
CA GLY A 115 -0.90 -13.71 8.22
C GLY A 115 -0.21 -12.40 7.91
N ARG A 116 0.98 -12.20 8.45
CA ARG A 116 1.75 -10.97 8.28
C ARG A 116 3.24 -11.28 8.17
N ALA A 117 3.94 -10.52 7.31
CA ALA A 117 5.39 -10.56 7.24
C ALA A 117 5.93 -9.54 8.25
N THR A 118 5.87 -9.86 9.52
CA THR A 118 6.10 -8.90 10.60
C THR A 118 7.45 -8.21 10.55
N ARG A 119 8.46 -8.90 10.07
CA ARG A 119 9.81 -8.33 9.92
C ARG A 119 9.84 -7.11 9.01
N LEU A 120 8.92 -7.04 8.05
CA LEU A 120 8.90 -6.02 7.02
C LEU A 120 7.80 -4.98 7.21
N MET A 121 7.01 -5.11 8.26
CA MET A 121 5.89 -4.19 8.49
C MET A 121 6.36 -2.82 8.93
N LEU A 122 5.70 -1.80 8.36
CA LEU A 122 5.82 -0.44 8.86
C LEU A 122 4.71 -0.21 9.88
N THR A 123 5.05 0.40 10.99
CA THR A 123 4.12 0.65 12.07
C THR A 123 3.94 2.14 12.27
N GLU A 124 3.14 2.54 13.23
CA GLU A 124 2.98 3.95 13.57
C GLU A 124 4.29 4.62 13.93
N ARG A 125 5.23 3.87 14.51
CA ARG A 125 6.54 4.40 14.89
C ARG A 125 7.35 4.87 13.69
N ASP A 126 7.04 4.31 12.52
CA ASP A 126 7.76 4.61 11.30
C ASP A 126 7.07 5.73 10.51
N ALA A 127 6.01 6.28 11.04
CA ALA A 127 5.28 7.33 10.35
C ALA A 127 6.01 8.66 10.50
N PRO A 128 6.11 9.46 9.43
CA PRO A 128 6.59 10.83 9.58
C PRO A 128 5.58 11.63 10.40
N PRO A 129 5.99 12.77 10.96
CA PRO A 129 5.03 13.63 11.66
C PRO A 129 3.86 13.95 10.76
N PRO A 130 2.66 14.07 11.32
CA PRO A 130 1.49 14.38 10.50
C PRO A 130 1.70 15.69 9.75
N LYS A 131 1.27 15.70 8.52
CA LYS A 131 1.25 16.92 7.74
C LYS A 131 -0.01 17.67 8.06
N THR A 132 0.14 18.93 8.27
CA THR A 132 -0.99 19.80 8.51
C THR A 132 -1.52 20.35 7.21
#